data_ca968f41ee0ec0098844f5b881e5dffa
#
_entry.id   ca968f41ee0ec0098844f5b881e5dffa
#
_cell.length_a   1.000
_cell.length_b   1.000
_cell.length_c   1.000
_cell.angle_alpha   90.00
_cell.angle_beta   90.00
_cell.angle_gamma   90.00
#
_symmetry.space_group_name_H-M   'P 1'
#
loop_
_entity.id
_entity.type
_entity.pdbx_description
1 polymer ?
#
loop_
_entity_poly.entity_id
_entity_poly.type
_entity_poly.pdbx_seq_one_letter_code
_entity_poly.pdbx_strand_id
1 'polypeptide(L)'
;MTLVAAVSSTNERVVEILESACRVVVREGAHGLRMAAVAQEAGVSKALVHYYFANRRELLRNAFSWADERWDTALDAELARAGTGAARLERALLMSVDPQAPFGDHRALWNEVWSSLRFDDELRPLVDSSYRAWLKRLAGLVDEGRRDGSIPAAVESTPAAWRLAAIGDGIDSMLYLGLLRPQKARALMRAGIRRELSA
;
A
#
# COMPACT_ATOMS: atom_id res chain seq x y z
N MET A 1 20.86 -29.10 13.99
CA MET A 1 21.00 -28.11 12.89
C MET A 1 19.84 -28.12 11.89
N THR A 2 18.74 -28.82 12.16
CA THR A 2 17.72 -29.13 11.13
C THR A 2 16.39 -28.39 11.30
N LEU A 3 16.02 -27.97 12.49
CA LEU A 3 14.69 -27.35 12.72
C LEU A 3 14.65 -25.85 12.34
N VAL A 4 15.69 -25.10 12.65
CA VAL A 4 15.76 -23.64 12.35
C VAL A 4 15.89 -23.40 10.83
N ALA A 5 16.66 -24.25 10.12
CA ALA A 5 16.79 -24.17 8.67
C ALA A 5 15.48 -24.51 7.94
N ALA A 6 14.68 -25.46 8.45
CA ALA A 6 13.40 -25.84 7.88
C ALA A 6 12.32 -24.73 8.06
N VAL A 7 12.28 -24.07 9.22
CA VAL A 7 11.37 -22.94 9.49
C VAL A 7 11.76 -21.72 8.64
N SER A 8 13.05 -21.44 8.45
CA SER A 8 13.51 -20.37 7.58
C SER A 8 13.15 -20.61 6.11
N SER A 9 13.40 -21.83 5.60
CA SER A 9 13.06 -22.19 4.21
C SER A 9 11.54 -22.23 3.95
N THR A 10 10.74 -22.61 4.93
CA THR A 10 9.28 -22.58 4.85
C THR A 10 8.78 -21.13 4.75
N ASN A 11 9.37 -20.21 5.53
CA ASN A 11 9.03 -18.80 5.49
C ASN A 11 9.43 -18.15 4.15
N GLU A 12 10.60 -18.47 3.63
CA GLU A 12 11.07 -18.00 2.30
C GLU A 12 10.14 -18.45 1.17
N ARG A 13 9.69 -19.71 1.18
CA ARG A 13 8.75 -20.23 0.17
C ARG A 13 7.38 -19.56 0.22
N VAL A 14 6.86 -19.29 1.40
CA VAL A 14 5.61 -18.54 1.57
C VAL A 14 5.76 -17.13 1.01
N VAL A 15 6.86 -16.44 1.29
CA VAL A 15 7.15 -15.11 0.75
C VAL A 15 7.22 -15.13 -0.78
N GLU A 16 7.95 -16.08 -1.38
CA GLU A 16 8.02 -16.24 -2.84
C GLU A 16 6.64 -16.40 -3.50
N ILE A 17 5.75 -17.20 -2.86
CA ILE A 17 4.39 -17.40 -3.35
C ILE A 17 3.57 -16.10 -3.22
N LEU A 18 3.68 -15.37 -2.10
CA LEU A 18 2.95 -14.12 -1.89
C LEU A 18 3.41 -13.03 -2.86
N GLU A 19 4.73 -12.88 -3.08
CA GLU A 19 5.29 -11.97 -4.08
C GLU A 19 4.79 -12.31 -5.50
N SER A 20 4.78 -13.60 -5.84
CA SER A 20 4.29 -14.07 -7.13
C SER A 20 2.79 -13.82 -7.28
N ALA A 21 2.01 -13.99 -6.22
CA ALA A 21 0.59 -13.66 -6.22
C ALA A 21 0.36 -12.16 -6.47
N CYS A 22 1.14 -11.27 -5.83
CA CYS A 22 1.08 -9.84 -6.09
C CYS A 22 1.37 -9.51 -7.56
N ARG A 23 2.45 -10.07 -8.15
CA ARG A 23 2.77 -9.88 -9.57
C ARG A 23 1.65 -10.37 -10.50
N VAL A 24 1.05 -11.52 -10.21
CA VAL A 24 -0.09 -12.05 -10.99
C VAL A 24 -1.28 -11.11 -10.91
N VAL A 25 -1.63 -10.60 -9.70
CA VAL A 25 -2.75 -9.65 -9.53
C VAL A 25 -2.49 -8.36 -10.32
N VAL A 26 -1.29 -7.80 -10.26
CA VAL A 26 -0.94 -6.57 -11.01
C VAL A 26 -1.04 -6.78 -12.52
N ARG A 27 -0.70 -7.96 -13.02
CA ARG A 27 -0.73 -8.28 -14.44
C ARG A 27 -2.11 -8.70 -14.96
N GLU A 28 -2.87 -9.47 -14.19
CA GLU A 28 -4.10 -10.15 -14.64
C GLU A 28 -5.37 -9.64 -13.93
N GLY A 29 -5.22 -8.70 -13.01
CA GLY A 29 -6.29 -8.22 -12.14
C GLY A 29 -6.58 -9.15 -10.96
N ALA A 30 -7.25 -8.63 -9.94
CA ALA A 30 -7.62 -9.42 -8.76
C ALA A 30 -8.53 -10.61 -9.15
N HIS A 31 -9.42 -10.43 -10.12
CA HIS A 31 -10.28 -11.51 -10.61
C HIS A 31 -9.52 -12.57 -11.44
N GLY A 32 -8.41 -12.19 -12.06
CA GLY A 32 -7.56 -13.08 -12.85
C GLY A 32 -6.67 -14.00 -12.03
N LEU A 33 -6.48 -13.73 -10.75
CA LEU A 33 -5.64 -14.55 -9.87
C LEU A 33 -6.10 -16.01 -9.87
N ARG A 34 -5.18 -16.93 -10.21
CA ARG A 34 -5.40 -18.38 -10.19
C ARG A 34 -4.25 -19.07 -9.49
N MET A 35 -4.52 -20.07 -8.65
CA MET A 35 -3.51 -20.86 -7.94
C MET A 35 -2.44 -21.45 -8.89
N ALA A 36 -2.84 -21.88 -10.08
CA ALA A 36 -1.93 -22.42 -11.09
C ALA A 36 -1.01 -21.35 -11.69
N ALA A 37 -1.51 -20.12 -11.93
CA ALA A 37 -0.71 -19.01 -12.43
C ALA A 37 0.34 -18.57 -11.39
N VAL A 38 -0.05 -18.54 -10.12
CA VAL A 38 0.88 -18.21 -9.02
C VAL A 38 1.94 -19.32 -8.86
N ALA A 39 1.56 -20.59 -8.96
CA ALA A 39 2.52 -21.69 -8.91
C ALA A 39 3.56 -21.61 -10.04
N GLN A 40 3.12 -21.30 -11.25
CA GLN A 40 3.99 -21.10 -12.40
C GLN A 40 4.92 -19.89 -12.20
N GLU A 41 4.38 -18.76 -11.75
CA GLU A 41 5.11 -17.52 -11.48
C GLU A 41 6.19 -17.72 -10.39
N ALA A 42 5.86 -18.47 -9.34
CA ALA A 42 6.75 -18.77 -8.22
C ALA A 42 7.74 -19.92 -8.51
N GLY A 43 7.61 -20.62 -9.65
CA GLY A 43 8.45 -21.77 -9.97
C GLY A 43 8.23 -22.97 -9.02
N VAL A 44 7.01 -23.11 -8.47
CA VAL A 44 6.66 -24.19 -7.54
C VAL A 44 5.53 -25.05 -8.06
N SER A 45 5.30 -26.21 -7.42
CA SER A 45 4.15 -27.06 -7.78
C SER A 45 2.83 -26.43 -7.31
N LYS A 46 1.73 -26.65 -8.05
CA LYS A 46 0.38 -26.25 -7.62
C LYS A 46 0.01 -26.88 -6.28
N ALA A 47 0.47 -28.10 -6.01
CA ALA A 47 0.25 -28.78 -4.73
C ALA A 47 0.89 -28.02 -3.56
N LEU A 48 2.07 -27.42 -3.77
CA LEU A 48 2.73 -26.63 -2.73
C LEU A 48 1.96 -25.33 -2.43
N VAL A 49 1.43 -24.66 -3.45
CA VAL A 49 0.57 -23.48 -3.24
C VAL A 49 -0.69 -23.87 -2.45
N HIS A 50 -1.32 -24.99 -2.78
CA HIS A 50 -2.48 -25.50 -2.03
C HIS A 50 -2.15 -26.02 -0.62
N TYR A 51 -0.90 -26.39 -0.36
CA TYR A 51 -0.44 -26.73 0.98
C TYR A 51 -0.45 -25.54 1.92
N TYR A 52 -0.05 -24.35 1.41
CA TYR A 52 0.01 -23.12 2.20
C TYR A 52 -1.30 -22.33 2.19
N PHE A 53 -2.08 -22.40 1.12
CA PHE A 53 -3.29 -21.60 0.94
C PHE A 53 -4.43 -22.48 0.46
N ALA A 54 -5.48 -22.62 1.24
CA ALA A 54 -6.60 -23.51 0.95
C ALA A 54 -7.32 -23.14 -0.36
N ASN A 55 -7.37 -21.86 -0.69
CA ASN A 55 -8.07 -21.38 -1.88
C ASN A 55 -7.49 -20.03 -2.37
N ARG A 56 -7.92 -19.61 -3.58
CA ARG A 56 -7.56 -18.35 -4.22
C ARG A 56 -7.79 -17.12 -3.32
N ARG A 57 -8.90 -17.12 -2.60
CA ARG A 57 -9.31 -15.99 -1.77
C ARG A 57 -8.38 -15.79 -0.57
N GLU A 58 -8.03 -16.88 0.09
CA GLU A 58 -7.05 -16.87 1.15
C GLU A 58 -5.69 -16.40 0.66
N LEU A 59 -5.26 -16.89 -0.50
CA LEU A 59 -4.01 -16.44 -1.13
C LEU A 59 -4.04 -14.95 -1.43
N LEU A 60 -5.12 -14.42 -2.02
CA LEU A 60 -5.25 -12.99 -2.34
C LEU A 60 -5.21 -12.13 -1.07
N ARG A 61 -5.95 -12.53 -0.03
CA ARG A 61 -5.96 -11.82 1.25
C ARG A 61 -4.58 -11.78 1.89
N ASN A 62 -3.88 -12.93 1.93
CA ASN A 62 -2.53 -12.99 2.50
C ASN A 62 -1.52 -12.20 1.67
N ALA A 63 -1.61 -12.23 0.35
CA ALA A 63 -0.75 -11.46 -0.55
C ALA A 63 -0.95 -9.95 -0.34
N PHE A 64 -2.19 -9.49 -0.22
CA PHE A 64 -2.51 -8.09 0.07
C PHE A 64 -1.97 -7.66 1.44
N SER A 65 -2.26 -8.43 2.51
CA SER A 65 -1.76 -8.12 3.86
C SER A 65 -0.23 -8.07 3.90
N TRP A 66 0.43 -9.03 3.27
CA TRP A 66 1.88 -9.09 3.20
C TRP A 66 2.47 -7.86 2.48
N ALA A 67 1.86 -7.44 1.36
CA ALA A 67 2.30 -6.27 0.62
C ALA A 67 2.09 -4.97 1.42
N ASP A 68 0.97 -4.87 2.13
CA ASP A 68 0.60 -3.74 2.98
C ASP A 68 1.59 -3.58 4.16
N GLU A 69 1.95 -4.68 4.84
CA GLU A 69 2.96 -4.68 5.90
C GLU A 69 4.35 -4.24 5.40
N ARG A 70 4.73 -4.66 4.20
CA ARG A 70 6.01 -4.25 3.60
C ARG A 70 6.01 -2.79 3.19
N TRP A 71 4.88 -2.30 2.67
CA TRP A 71 4.69 -0.88 2.41
C TRP A 71 4.84 -0.05 3.69
N ASP A 72 4.17 -0.44 4.77
CA ASP A 72 4.26 0.22 6.07
C ASP A 72 5.69 0.25 6.60
N THR A 73 6.41 -0.86 6.49
CA THR A 73 7.83 -0.94 6.89
C THR A 73 8.70 0.01 6.08
N ALA A 74 8.51 0.08 4.76
CA ALA A 74 9.25 0.97 3.89
C ALA A 74 8.92 2.45 4.18
N LEU A 75 7.64 2.74 4.43
CA LEU A 75 7.18 4.06 4.81
C LEU A 75 7.81 4.51 6.14
N ASP A 76 7.82 3.65 7.17
CA ASP A 76 8.43 3.96 8.46
C ASP A 76 9.92 4.29 8.32
N ALA A 77 10.66 3.55 7.50
CA ALA A 77 12.06 3.81 7.21
C ALA A 77 12.27 5.18 6.51
N GLU A 78 11.35 5.56 5.62
CA GLU A 78 11.38 6.86 4.94
C GLU A 78 11.00 8.01 5.89
N LEU A 79 10.02 7.82 6.75
CA LEU A 79 9.59 8.83 7.73
C LEU A 79 10.66 9.09 8.80
N ALA A 80 11.43 8.08 9.18
CA ALA A 80 12.54 8.22 10.12
C ALA A 80 13.63 9.21 9.65
N ARG A 81 13.71 9.47 8.34
CA ARG A 81 14.67 10.40 7.73
C ARG A 81 14.19 11.86 7.68
N ALA A 82 12.94 12.12 7.99
CA ALA A 82 12.34 13.44 7.95
C ALA A 82 12.31 14.09 9.35
N GLY A 83 12.61 15.40 9.44
CA GLY A 83 12.83 16.06 10.72
C GLY A 83 11.54 16.55 11.43
N THR A 84 10.54 17.02 10.67
CA THR A 84 9.32 17.64 11.24
C THR A 84 8.07 16.87 10.82
N GLY A 85 6.96 17.07 11.56
CA GLY A 85 5.68 16.45 11.23
C GLY A 85 5.20 16.84 9.83
N ALA A 86 5.35 18.11 9.42
CA ALA A 86 5.03 18.55 8.06
C ALA A 86 5.88 17.85 7.00
N ALA A 87 7.18 17.71 7.23
CA ALA A 87 8.09 17.01 6.31
C ALA A 87 7.77 15.51 6.21
N ARG A 88 7.41 14.87 7.33
CA ARG A 88 6.97 13.47 7.36
C ARG A 88 5.66 13.29 6.62
N LEU A 89 4.69 14.16 6.84
CA LEU A 89 3.41 14.14 6.12
C LEU A 89 3.61 14.29 4.60
N GLU A 90 4.41 15.28 4.17
CA GLU A 90 4.74 15.45 2.75
C GLU A 90 5.42 14.19 2.18
N ARG A 91 6.38 13.62 2.91
CA ARG A 91 7.08 12.40 2.50
C ARG A 91 6.12 11.22 2.31
N ALA A 92 5.23 10.99 3.28
CA ALA A 92 4.24 9.91 3.22
C ALA A 92 3.32 10.06 1.99
N LEU A 93 2.78 11.26 1.77
CA LEU A 93 1.88 11.53 0.67
C LEU A 93 2.57 11.52 -0.70
N LEU A 94 3.82 11.97 -0.79
CA LEU A 94 4.59 11.86 -2.03
C LEU A 94 4.95 10.42 -2.36
N MET A 95 5.28 9.60 -1.35
CA MET A 95 5.56 8.19 -1.54
C MET A 95 4.33 7.43 -2.02
N SER A 96 3.12 7.74 -1.53
CA SER A 96 1.88 7.09 -1.95
C SER A 96 1.51 7.34 -3.42
N VAL A 97 2.03 8.40 -4.03
CA VAL A 97 1.81 8.74 -5.45
C VAL A 97 3.08 8.61 -6.30
N ASP A 98 4.10 7.92 -5.83
CA ASP A 98 5.34 7.71 -6.57
C ASP A 98 5.42 6.30 -7.15
N PRO A 99 5.34 6.13 -8.49
CA PRO A 99 5.50 4.82 -9.12
C PRO A 99 6.88 4.16 -8.90
N GLN A 100 7.88 4.95 -8.49
CA GLN A 100 9.24 4.48 -8.21
C GLN A 100 9.51 4.28 -6.71
N ALA A 101 8.48 4.45 -5.87
CA ALA A 101 8.61 4.16 -4.44
C ALA A 101 9.00 2.68 -4.22
N PRO A 102 9.71 2.37 -3.14
CA PRO A 102 9.92 0.98 -2.75
C PRO A 102 8.58 0.25 -2.74
N PHE A 103 8.51 -0.94 -3.36
CA PHE A 103 7.26 -1.68 -3.56
C PHE A 103 6.21 -0.94 -4.42
N GLY A 104 6.63 -0.32 -5.54
CA GLY A 104 5.73 0.33 -6.50
C GLY A 104 4.57 -0.57 -6.97
N ASP A 105 4.77 -1.90 -6.96
CA ASP A 105 3.74 -2.90 -7.23
C ASP A 105 2.62 -2.90 -6.17
N HIS A 106 2.89 -2.47 -4.92
CA HIS A 106 1.87 -2.31 -3.88
C HIS A 106 0.76 -1.35 -4.32
N ARG A 107 1.12 -0.24 -4.94
CA ARG A 107 0.16 0.74 -5.45
C ARG A 107 -0.74 0.14 -6.55
N ALA A 108 -0.15 -0.61 -7.49
CA ALA A 108 -0.90 -1.30 -8.52
C ALA A 108 -1.80 -2.41 -7.92
N LEU A 109 -1.27 -3.19 -6.98
CA LEU A 109 -2.03 -4.19 -6.24
C LEU A 109 -3.21 -3.55 -5.49
N TRP A 110 -2.99 -2.41 -4.83
CA TRP A 110 -4.02 -1.66 -4.13
C TRP A 110 -5.14 -1.21 -5.07
N ASN A 111 -4.81 -0.65 -6.24
CA ASN A 111 -5.80 -0.26 -7.24
C ASN A 111 -6.62 -1.46 -7.74
N GLU A 112 -5.97 -2.61 -8.00
CA GLU A 112 -6.65 -3.82 -8.45
C GLU A 112 -7.61 -4.39 -7.37
N VAL A 113 -7.17 -4.44 -6.12
CA VAL A 113 -7.98 -4.91 -5.00
C VAL A 113 -9.12 -3.93 -4.72
N TRP A 114 -8.85 -2.63 -4.70
CA TRP A 114 -9.85 -1.58 -4.49
C TRP A 114 -10.97 -1.64 -5.54
N SER A 115 -10.61 -1.73 -6.83
CA SER A 115 -11.59 -1.81 -7.90
C SER A 115 -12.42 -3.10 -7.85
N SER A 116 -11.84 -4.19 -7.34
CA SER A 116 -12.52 -5.48 -7.22
C SER A 116 -13.63 -5.48 -6.15
N LEU A 117 -13.59 -4.58 -5.16
CA LEU A 117 -14.60 -4.49 -4.09
C LEU A 117 -16.02 -4.19 -4.59
N ARG A 118 -16.15 -3.67 -5.81
CA ARG A 118 -17.46 -3.49 -6.44
C ARG A 118 -18.17 -4.82 -6.72
N PHE A 119 -17.40 -5.89 -6.89
CA PHE A 119 -17.90 -7.20 -7.34
C PHE A 119 -17.65 -8.30 -6.30
N ASP A 120 -16.79 -8.06 -5.33
CA ASP A 120 -16.41 -9.02 -4.29
C ASP A 120 -16.20 -8.30 -2.96
N ASP A 121 -17.19 -8.41 -2.07
CA ASP A 121 -17.19 -7.72 -0.78
C ASP A 121 -16.31 -8.40 0.28
N GLU A 122 -15.75 -9.56 -0.01
CA GLU A 122 -15.02 -10.33 1.03
C GLU A 122 -13.70 -9.70 1.44
N LEU A 123 -13.06 -8.92 0.55
CA LEU A 123 -11.87 -8.16 0.89
C LEU A 123 -12.17 -6.82 1.56
N ARG A 124 -13.45 -6.40 1.56
CA ARG A 124 -13.86 -5.12 2.13
C ARG A 124 -13.40 -4.87 3.56
N PRO A 125 -13.54 -5.83 4.51
CA PRO A 125 -13.06 -5.60 5.89
C PRO A 125 -11.54 -5.37 5.96
N LEU A 126 -10.79 -6.06 5.11
CA LEU A 126 -9.33 -5.92 5.05
C LEU A 126 -8.94 -4.55 4.49
N VAL A 127 -9.52 -4.16 3.36
CA VAL A 127 -9.27 -2.87 2.72
C VAL A 127 -9.70 -1.71 3.63
N ASP A 128 -10.88 -1.81 4.28
CA ASP A 128 -11.35 -0.81 5.25
C ASP A 128 -10.38 -0.66 6.43
N SER A 129 -9.86 -1.78 6.96
CA SER A 129 -8.87 -1.77 8.04
C SER A 129 -7.58 -1.06 7.62
N SER A 130 -7.01 -1.42 6.47
CA SER A 130 -5.78 -0.81 5.95
C SER A 130 -5.98 0.68 5.65
N TYR A 131 -7.11 1.04 5.04
CA TYR A 131 -7.40 2.45 4.74
C TYR A 131 -7.58 3.29 6.01
N ARG A 132 -8.26 2.76 7.04
CA ARG A 132 -8.36 3.42 8.35
C ARG A 132 -7.00 3.57 9.03
N ALA A 133 -6.12 2.57 8.92
CA ALA A 133 -4.76 2.66 9.44
C ALA A 133 -3.97 3.78 8.74
N TRP A 134 -4.10 3.88 7.42
CA TRP A 134 -3.53 4.97 6.63
C TRP A 134 -4.02 6.35 7.08
N LEU A 135 -5.35 6.54 7.21
CA LEU A 135 -5.94 7.79 7.68
C LEU A 135 -5.46 8.16 9.10
N LYS A 136 -5.39 7.18 10.00
CA LYS A 136 -4.87 7.37 11.34
C LYS A 136 -3.41 7.81 11.34
N ARG A 137 -2.60 7.22 10.46
CA ARG A 137 -1.20 7.59 10.28
C ARG A 137 -1.07 9.03 9.79
N LEU A 138 -1.80 9.43 8.76
CA LEU A 138 -1.80 10.82 8.27
C LEU A 138 -2.23 11.82 9.35
N ALA A 139 -3.31 11.53 10.07
CA ALA A 139 -3.78 12.38 11.18
C ALA A 139 -2.70 12.51 12.28
N GLY A 140 -2.03 11.40 12.62
CA GLY A 140 -0.91 11.41 13.57
C GLY A 140 0.25 12.31 13.13
N LEU A 141 0.59 12.30 11.83
CA LEU A 141 1.64 13.17 11.28
C LEU A 141 1.24 14.64 11.30
N VAL A 142 -0.05 14.98 11.08
CA VAL A 142 -0.57 16.34 11.26
C VAL A 142 -0.45 16.76 12.73
N ASP A 143 -0.81 15.89 13.68
CA ASP A 143 -0.67 16.16 15.11
C ASP A 143 0.79 16.32 15.55
N GLU A 144 1.71 15.57 14.97
CA GLU A 144 3.15 15.78 15.15
C GLU A 144 3.57 17.19 14.68
N GLY A 145 3.16 17.58 13.47
CA GLY A 145 3.48 18.89 12.91
C GLY A 145 2.87 20.04 13.69
N ARG A 146 1.68 19.87 14.28
CA ARG A 146 1.09 20.86 15.19
C ARG A 146 1.87 20.98 16.49
N ARG A 147 2.38 19.89 17.03
CA ARG A 147 3.19 19.88 18.27
C ARG A 147 4.58 20.48 18.07
N ASP A 148 5.20 20.27 16.91
CA ASP A 148 6.52 20.81 16.59
C ASP A 148 6.47 22.20 15.91
N GLY A 149 5.27 22.74 15.67
CA GLY A 149 5.05 24.06 15.08
C GLY A 149 5.22 24.12 13.56
N SER A 150 5.45 23.00 12.88
CA SER A 150 5.59 22.92 11.42
C SER A 150 4.25 22.90 10.67
N ILE A 151 3.15 22.66 11.38
CA ILE A 151 1.77 22.75 10.88
C ILE A 151 1.00 23.70 11.79
N PRO A 152 0.18 24.65 11.24
CA PRO A 152 -0.63 25.55 12.06
C PRO A 152 -1.56 24.81 13.01
N ALA A 153 -1.70 25.32 14.24
CA ALA A 153 -2.55 24.72 15.27
C ALA A 153 -4.04 24.66 14.87
N ALA A 154 -4.48 25.53 13.96
CA ALA A 154 -5.84 25.56 13.44
C ALA A 154 -6.19 24.39 12.49
N VAL A 155 -5.19 23.67 11.95
CA VAL A 155 -5.42 22.52 11.07
C VAL A 155 -5.98 21.35 11.88
N GLU A 156 -7.19 20.92 11.56
CA GLU A 156 -7.82 19.75 12.18
C GLU A 156 -7.30 18.45 11.56
N SER A 157 -6.63 17.62 12.36
CA SER A 157 -5.87 16.45 11.87
C SER A 157 -6.71 15.42 11.12
N THR A 158 -7.87 15.03 11.68
CA THR A 158 -8.71 14.02 11.03
C THR A 158 -9.35 14.52 9.72
N PRO A 159 -9.98 15.71 9.64
CA PRO A 159 -10.46 16.26 8.38
C PRO A 159 -9.36 16.47 7.34
N ALA A 160 -8.17 16.96 7.75
CA ALA A 160 -7.03 17.13 6.85
C ALA A 160 -6.55 15.78 6.28
N ALA A 161 -6.44 14.77 7.12
CA ALA A 161 -6.07 13.41 6.69
C ALA A 161 -7.01 12.86 5.61
N TRP A 162 -8.33 13.01 5.80
CA TRP A 162 -9.32 12.57 4.82
C TRP A 162 -9.20 13.31 3.48
N ARG A 163 -9.05 14.65 3.50
CA ARG A 163 -8.92 15.44 2.26
C ARG A 163 -7.62 15.13 1.53
N LEU A 164 -6.51 14.99 2.26
CA LEU A 164 -5.21 14.66 1.67
C LEU A 164 -5.19 13.24 1.11
N ALA A 165 -5.78 12.27 1.81
CA ALA A 165 -5.92 10.90 1.30
C ALA A 165 -6.77 10.89 0.01
N ALA A 166 -7.93 11.55 -0.01
CA ALA A 166 -8.77 11.62 -1.20
C ALA A 166 -8.07 12.29 -2.40
N ILE A 167 -7.24 13.31 -2.17
CA ILE A 167 -6.39 13.91 -3.21
C ILE A 167 -5.37 12.87 -3.71
N GLY A 168 -4.72 12.16 -2.79
CA GLY A 168 -3.77 11.11 -3.11
C GLY A 168 -4.39 10.00 -3.95
N ASP A 169 -5.53 9.47 -3.55
CA ASP A 169 -6.27 8.42 -4.25
C ASP A 169 -6.66 8.84 -5.68
N GLY A 170 -7.14 10.09 -5.85
CA GLY A 170 -7.44 10.64 -7.17
C GLY A 170 -6.20 10.76 -8.06
N ILE A 171 -5.09 11.23 -7.52
CA ILE A 171 -3.81 11.33 -8.24
C ILE A 171 -3.29 9.94 -8.59
N ASP A 172 -3.33 9.00 -7.65
CA ASP A 172 -2.87 7.63 -7.86
C ASP A 172 -3.68 6.90 -8.93
N SER A 173 -5.01 7.02 -8.92
CA SER A 173 -5.88 6.48 -9.96
C SER A 173 -5.55 7.03 -11.34
N MET A 174 -5.27 8.34 -11.46
CA MET A 174 -4.86 8.95 -12.73
C MET A 174 -3.49 8.45 -13.20
N LEU A 175 -2.56 8.23 -12.28
CA LEU A 175 -1.25 7.64 -12.59
C LEU A 175 -1.41 6.19 -13.08
N TYR A 176 -2.23 5.40 -12.37
CA TYR A 176 -2.48 4.01 -12.73
C TYR A 176 -3.10 3.86 -14.12
N LEU A 177 -4.02 4.76 -14.48
CA LEU A 177 -4.65 4.81 -15.80
C LEU A 177 -3.77 5.46 -16.90
N GLY A 178 -2.55 5.89 -16.57
CA GLY A 178 -1.67 6.56 -17.52
C GLY A 178 -2.12 7.96 -17.95
N LEU A 179 -3.09 8.56 -17.26
CA LEU A 179 -3.64 9.89 -17.53
C LEU A 179 -2.76 11.02 -16.96
N LEU A 180 -1.86 10.69 -16.05
CA LEU A 180 -1.02 11.65 -15.35
C LEU A 180 0.44 11.19 -15.33
N ARG A 181 1.38 12.12 -15.59
CA ARG A 181 2.81 11.83 -15.48
C ARG A 181 3.30 12.00 -14.04
N PRO A 182 4.31 11.22 -13.59
CA PRO A 182 4.80 11.26 -12.20
C PRO A 182 5.20 12.66 -11.70
N GLN A 183 5.87 13.47 -12.53
CA GLN A 183 6.26 14.83 -12.14
C GLN A 183 5.04 15.71 -11.86
N LYS A 184 3.99 15.58 -12.67
CA LYS A 184 2.74 16.34 -12.48
C LYS A 184 1.98 15.86 -11.24
N ALA A 185 1.97 14.55 -10.99
CA ALA A 185 1.39 13.95 -9.80
C ALA A 185 2.02 14.51 -8.52
N ARG A 186 3.36 14.50 -8.43
CA ARG A 186 4.08 15.09 -7.28
C ARG A 186 3.78 16.58 -7.12
N ALA A 187 3.71 17.35 -8.22
CA ALA A 187 3.39 18.76 -8.17
C ALA A 187 1.97 19.03 -7.64
N LEU A 188 0.98 18.24 -8.09
CA LEU A 188 -0.40 18.32 -7.62
C LEU A 188 -0.52 17.94 -6.14
N MET A 189 0.15 16.85 -5.71
CA MET A 189 0.15 16.45 -4.31
C MET A 189 0.73 17.53 -3.41
N ARG A 190 1.90 18.10 -3.77
CA ARG A 190 2.47 19.23 -3.03
C ARG A 190 1.57 20.47 -2.98
N ALA A 191 0.87 20.77 -4.07
CA ALA A 191 -0.09 21.87 -4.10
C ALA A 191 -1.27 21.61 -3.15
N GLY A 192 -1.81 20.38 -3.13
CA GLY A 192 -2.84 19.96 -2.19
C GLY A 192 -2.39 20.09 -0.74
N ILE A 193 -1.19 19.58 -0.41
CA ILE A 193 -0.62 19.68 0.92
C ILE A 193 -0.49 21.16 1.36
N ARG A 194 0.12 22.00 0.53
CA ARG A 194 0.26 23.43 0.86
C ARG A 194 -1.09 24.09 1.12
N ARG A 195 -2.09 23.84 0.26
CA ARG A 195 -3.42 24.43 0.42
C ARG A 195 -4.12 23.96 1.70
N GLU A 196 -3.98 22.68 2.03
CA GLU A 196 -4.58 22.09 3.22
C GLU A 196 -3.93 22.61 4.52
N LEU A 197 -2.62 22.82 4.49
CA LEU A 197 -1.86 23.25 5.66
C LEU A 197 -1.70 24.77 5.78
N SER A 198 -2.30 25.56 4.88
CA SER A 198 -2.23 27.05 4.88
C SER A 198 -3.41 27.69 5.58
N ALA A 199 -4.21 26.94 6.35
CA ALA A 199 -5.42 27.42 7.02
C ALA A 199 -5.16 28.43 8.14
#